data_7de3f852a5df8f6b435f639f9e5ac181
#
_entry.id   7de3f852a5df8f6b435f639f9e5ac181
#
_cell.length_a   1.000
_cell.length_b   1.000
_cell.length_c   1.000
_cell.angle_alpha   90.00
_cell.angle_beta   90.00
_cell.angle_gamma   90.00
#
_symmetry.space_group_name_H-M   'P 1'
#
loop_
_entity.id
_entity.type
_entity.pdbx_description
1 polymer ?
#
loop_
_entity_poly.entity_id
_entity_poly.type
_entity_poly.pdbx_seq_one_letter_code
_entity_poly.pdbx_strand_id
1 'polypeptide(L)'
;QQVTGITYGSRHVRKLLDEWGYSSQKPIYKAYEQQTANVTKWLEEDYPQIQMQANQEDAIIMWGDETGMRSDHQAGKSYSKRGKTPVIRRTGQRFSVNMISALSNRGKLSFCIIDGRVNAGIFLNFLKQLIKGSKRKIILIVDGHPMHKAILVKEWVEENKGKIELKFLPPYSPELNPDEYLNQDIKTNMLGKSRPKDKQELIKLATDFMQERKQNKKQVAKYFHANKVKYAAA
;
A
#
# COMPACT_ATOMS: atom_id res chain seq x y z
N GLN A 1 17.13 14.98 37.26
CA GLN A 1 17.50 15.91 38.31
C GLN A 1 16.95 15.52 39.70
N GLN A 2 15.74 14.98 39.76
CA GLN A 2 15.11 14.59 41.06
C GLN A 2 15.82 13.44 41.79
N VAL A 3 16.53 12.54 41.08
CA VAL A 3 17.18 11.36 41.68
C VAL A 3 18.68 11.57 41.92
N THR A 4 19.36 12.26 41.02
CA THR A 4 20.84 12.39 41.05
C THR A 4 21.33 13.81 41.24
N GLY A 5 20.47 14.83 41.18
CA GLY A 5 20.84 16.25 41.19
C GLY A 5 21.60 16.75 39.96
N ILE A 6 21.91 15.85 39.01
CA ILE A 6 22.72 16.18 37.84
C ILE A 6 21.81 16.50 36.64
N THR A 7 22.13 17.59 35.96
CA THR A 7 21.44 17.99 34.71
C THR A 7 22.34 17.69 33.51
N TYR A 8 21.86 16.84 32.61
CA TYR A 8 22.55 16.50 31.38
C TYR A 8 22.07 17.35 30.20
N GLY A 9 23.00 17.86 29.40
CA GLY A 9 22.64 18.48 28.11
C GLY A 9 22.18 17.41 27.08
N SER A 10 21.30 17.82 26.17
CA SER A 10 20.73 16.90 25.16
C SER A 10 21.77 16.16 24.30
N ARG A 11 22.92 16.82 24.01
CA ARG A 11 24.04 16.19 23.29
C ARG A 11 24.67 15.04 24.10
N HIS A 12 24.84 15.23 25.42
CA HIS A 12 25.40 14.21 26.28
C HIS A 12 24.46 13.02 26.43
N VAL A 13 23.15 13.27 26.61
CA VAL A 13 22.12 12.20 26.65
C VAL A 13 22.14 11.38 25.34
N ARG A 14 22.26 12.04 24.18
CA ARG A 14 22.35 11.35 22.90
C ARG A 14 23.59 10.44 22.85
N LYS A 15 24.75 10.92 23.30
CA LYS A 15 25.98 10.14 23.35
C LYS A 15 25.83 8.90 24.24
N LEU A 16 25.26 9.05 25.44
CA LEU A 16 24.96 7.93 26.32
C LEU A 16 24.03 6.91 25.69
N LEU A 17 22.97 7.37 25.00
CA LEU A 17 22.06 6.48 24.28
C LEU A 17 22.77 5.70 23.18
N ASP A 18 23.63 6.37 22.39
CA ASP A 18 24.43 5.72 21.35
C ASP A 18 25.39 4.68 21.95
N GLU A 19 26.05 4.98 23.06
CA GLU A 19 26.92 4.05 23.81
C GLU A 19 26.16 2.81 24.34
N TRP A 20 24.88 2.99 24.69
CA TRP A 20 23.98 1.91 25.11
C TRP A 20 23.31 1.17 23.96
N GLY A 21 23.69 1.46 22.71
CA GLY A 21 23.14 0.81 21.53
C GLY A 21 21.77 1.32 21.06
N TYR A 22 21.29 2.46 21.59
CA TYR A 22 20.07 3.09 21.14
C TYR A 22 20.36 4.08 19.99
N SER A 23 19.52 4.05 18.97
CA SER A 23 19.54 5.04 17.89
C SER A 23 18.17 5.69 17.73
N SER A 24 18.14 6.90 17.18
CA SER A 24 16.88 7.58 16.89
C SER A 24 16.11 6.84 15.82
N GLN A 25 14.96 6.26 16.17
CA GLN A 25 14.08 5.50 15.29
C GLN A 25 12.77 6.25 15.08
N LYS A 26 12.21 6.16 13.87
CA LYS A 26 10.84 6.63 13.62
C LYS A 26 9.86 5.61 14.21
N PRO A 27 8.96 6.00 15.13
CA PRO A 27 8.00 5.08 15.69
C PRO A 27 7.11 4.44 14.62
N ILE A 28 6.81 3.16 14.78
CA ILE A 28 5.80 2.46 14.01
C ILE A 28 4.49 2.56 14.78
N TYR A 29 3.45 3.01 14.12
CA TYR A 29 2.10 3.03 14.70
C TYR A 29 1.46 1.65 14.48
N LYS A 30 0.93 1.08 15.56
CA LYS A 30 0.05 -0.08 15.53
C LYS A 30 -1.31 0.32 16.08
N ALA A 31 -2.37 -0.11 15.43
CA ALA A 31 -3.71 0.10 15.97
C ALA A 31 -3.88 -0.67 17.28
N TYR A 32 -4.55 -0.08 18.26
CA TYR A 32 -4.87 -0.77 19.52
C TYR A 32 -5.76 -2.00 19.28
N GLU A 33 -6.55 -1.96 18.23
CA GLU A 33 -7.48 -3.01 17.81
C GLU A 33 -6.79 -4.18 17.10
N GLN A 34 -5.51 -4.04 16.72
CA GLN A 34 -4.76 -5.11 16.08
C GLN A 34 -4.49 -6.23 17.10
N GLN A 35 -4.98 -7.42 16.81
CA GLN A 35 -4.74 -8.61 17.61
C GLN A 35 -3.57 -9.42 17.05
N THR A 36 -2.52 -9.58 17.84
CA THR A 36 -1.32 -10.34 17.44
C THR A 36 -1.65 -11.78 17.07
N ALA A 37 -2.60 -12.40 17.77
CA ALA A 37 -3.05 -13.76 17.47
C ALA A 37 -3.60 -13.90 16.04
N ASN A 38 -4.37 -12.91 15.56
CA ASN A 38 -4.88 -12.92 14.18
C ASN A 38 -3.76 -12.79 13.14
N VAL A 39 -2.73 -11.99 13.44
CA VAL A 39 -1.54 -11.84 12.58
C VAL A 39 -0.76 -13.16 12.53
N THR A 40 -0.52 -13.80 13.68
CA THR A 40 0.16 -15.08 13.77
C THR A 40 -0.62 -16.16 13.00
N LYS A 41 -1.92 -16.27 13.26
CA LYS A 41 -2.79 -17.21 12.53
C LYS A 41 -2.73 -16.99 11.01
N TRP A 42 -2.77 -15.74 10.55
CA TRP A 42 -2.65 -15.43 9.13
C TRP A 42 -1.34 -15.95 8.54
N LEU A 43 -0.22 -15.72 9.22
CA LEU A 43 1.10 -16.08 8.72
C LEU A 43 1.36 -17.59 8.76
N GLU A 44 0.85 -18.29 9.78
CA GLU A 44 1.16 -19.70 10.05
C GLU A 44 0.09 -20.66 9.50
N GLU A 45 -1.16 -20.21 9.35
CA GLU A 45 -2.27 -21.07 8.93
C GLU A 45 -2.96 -20.57 7.66
N ASP A 46 -3.56 -19.35 7.70
CA ASP A 46 -4.48 -18.90 6.66
C ASP A 46 -3.75 -18.69 5.32
N TYR A 47 -2.63 -17.99 5.31
CA TYR A 47 -1.88 -17.73 4.08
C TYR A 47 -1.24 -18.97 3.46
N PRO A 48 -0.61 -19.88 4.23
CA PRO A 48 -0.16 -21.18 3.69
C PRO A 48 -1.30 -22.00 3.04
N GLN A 49 -2.52 -21.98 3.62
CA GLN A 49 -3.68 -22.62 3.02
C GLN A 49 -4.05 -21.96 1.69
N ILE A 50 -4.03 -20.63 1.61
CA ILE A 50 -4.26 -19.89 0.36
C ILE A 50 -3.22 -20.26 -0.70
N GLN A 51 -1.95 -20.41 -0.32
CA GLN A 51 -0.89 -20.84 -1.25
C GLN A 51 -1.13 -22.27 -1.76
N MET A 52 -1.50 -23.20 -0.87
CA MET A 52 -1.85 -24.57 -1.28
C MET A 52 -3.04 -24.58 -2.24
N GLN A 53 -4.11 -23.85 -1.93
CA GLN A 53 -5.27 -23.69 -2.79
C GLN A 53 -4.87 -23.12 -4.16
N ALA A 54 -4.07 -22.06 -4.18
CA ALA A 54 -3.61 -21.43 -5.42
C ALA A 54 -2.82 -22.39 -6.31
N ASN A 55 -1.99 -23.26 -5.71
CA ASN A 55 -1.22 -24.26 -6.45
C ASN A 55 -2.13 -25.36 -7.01
N GLN A 56 -3.10 -25.84 -6.23
CA GLN A 56 -4.05 -26.89 -6.65
C GLN A 56 -4.95 -26.42 -7.79
N GLU A 57 -5.39 -25.16 -7.74
CA GLU A 57 -6.32 -24.59 -8.71
C GLU A 57 -5.63 -23.85 -9.87
N ASP A 58 -4.30 -23.90 -9.97
CA ASP A 58 -3.50 -23.06 -10.88
C ASP A 58 -3.91 -21.57 -10.83
N ALA A 59 -4.22 -21.07 -9.63
CA ALA A 59 -4.65 -19.70 -9.42
C ALA A 59 -3.46 -18.73 -9.25
N ILE A 60 -3.72 -17.43 -9.45
CA ILE A 60 -2.78 -16.36 -9.18
C ILE A 60 -3.21 -15.66 -7.90
N ILE A 61 -2.34 -15.61 -6.91
CA ILE A 61 -2.56 -14.77 -5.73
C ILE A 61 -2.21 -13.32 -6.08
N MET A 62 -3.14 -12.41 -5.80
CA MET A 62 -2.93 -10.97 -5.93
C MET A 62 -3.35 -10.27 -4.63
N TRP A 63 -2.70 -9.16 -4.34
CA TRP A 63 -3.03 -8.28 -3.21
C TRP A 63 -3.55 -6.98 -3.76
N GLY A 64 -4.65 -6.50 -3.21
CA GLY A 64 -5.28 -5.26 -3.65
C GLY A 64 -5.45 -4.26 -2.51
N ASP A 65 -5.48 -2.99 -2.89
CA ASP A 65 -5.70 -1.87 -1.98
C ASP A 65 -6.25 -0.65 -2.71
N GLU A 66 -6.76 0.31 -1.94
CA GLU A 66 -7.15 1.62 -2.43
C GLU A 66 -6.24 2.70 -1.88
N THR A 67 -5.88 3.65 -2.73
CA THR A 67 -5.11 4.81 -2.29
C THR A 67 -5.67 6.12 -2.83
N GLY A 68 -5.71 7.14 -1.96
CA GLY A 68 -6.00 8.50 -2.34
C GLY A 68 -4.73 9.25 -2.73
N MET A 69 -4.79 10.00 -3.82
CA MET A 69 -3.72 10.86 -4.31
C MET A 69 -4.19 12.31 -4.30
N ARG A 70 -3.45 13.19 -3.62
CA ARG A 70 -3.81 14.59 -3.43
C ARG A 70 -2.76 15.52 -4.03
N SER A 71 -3.20 16.63 -4.61
CA SER A 71 -2.32 17.66 -5.19
C SER A 71 -1.41 18.34 -4.17
N ASP A 72 -1.82 18.38 -2.90
CA ASP A 72 -1.09 19.01 -1.80
C ASP A 72 -0.14 18.05 -1.05
N HIS A 73 0.05 16.84 -1.56
CA HIS A 73 0.97 15.88 -0.96
C HIS A 73 2.39 16.43 -0.94
N GLN A 74 3.04 16.35 0.22
CA GLN A 74 4.43 16.76 0.41
C GLN A 74 5.24 15.57 0.88
N ALA A 75 6.27 15.22 0.14
CA ALA A 75 7.21 14.20 0.54
C ALA A 75 8.64 14.71 0.43
N GLY A 76 9.45 14.34 1.42
CA GLY A 76 10.88 14.58 1.42
C GLY A 76 11.31 15.97 1.88
N LYS A 77 12.62 16.17 1.79
CA LYS A 77 13.34 17.41 2.10
C LYS A 77 14.12 17.83 0.87
N SER A 78 14.38 19.11 0.71
CA SER A 78 15.25 19.64 -0.35
C SER A 78 16.45 20.36 0.24
N TYR A 79 17.50 20.51 -0.55
CA TYR A 79 18.69 21.24 -0.16
C TYR A 79 18.56 22.72 -0.52
N SER A 80 19.04 23.59 0.36
CA SER A 80 19.17 25.01 0.16
C SER A 80 20.37 25.53 0.97
N LYS A 81 20.83 26.75 0.68
CA LYS A 81 21.87 27.37 1.51
C LYS A 81 21.41 27.45 2.97
N ARG A 82 22.36 27.29 3.92
CA ARG A 82 22.04 27.37 5.35
C ARG A 82 21.33 28.70 5.65
N GLY A 83 20.24 28.63 6.40
CA GLY A 83 19.40 29.80 6.74
C GLY A 83 18.41 30.23 5.63
N LYS A 84 18.39 29.54 4.45
CA LYS A 84 17.42 29.82 3.39
C LYS A 84 16.51 28.62 3.18
N THR A 85 15.21 28.80 3.35
CA THR A 85 14.22 27.77 3.08
C THR A 85 13.99 27.66 1.57
N PRO A 86 14.06 26.44 0.98
CA PRO A 86 13.76 26.27 -0.43
C PRO A 86 12.28 26.54 -0.71
N VAL A 87 12.00 27.28 -1.79
CA VAL A 87 10.63 27.60 -2.22
C VAL A 87 10.28 26.80 -3.45
N ILE A 88 9.18 26.07 -3.41
CA ILE A 88 8.62 25.33 -4.53
C ILE A 88 7.27 25.95 -4.88
N ARG A 89 7.11 26.40 -6.12
CA ARG A 89 5.85 26.92 -6.62
C ARG A 89 4.91 25.77 -6.94
N ARG A 90 3.65 25.88 -6.52
CA ARG A 90 2.56 24.94 -6.80
C ARG A 90 1.23 25.69 -6.92
N THR A 91 0.23 25.03 -7.46
CA THR A 91 -1.14 25.56 -7.42
C THR A 91 -1.65 25.66 -5.98
N GLY A 92 -2.46 26.67 -5.70
CA GLY A 92 -3.21 26.81 -4.45
C GLY A 92 -4.48 25.93 -4.40
N GLN A 93 -4.88 25.34 -5.54
CA GLN A 93 -6.06 24.51 -5.62
C GLN A 93 -5.80 23.12 -5.01
N ARG A 94 -6.81 22.60 -4.31
CA ARG A 94 -6.80 21.25 -3.74
C ARG A 94 -7.73 20.35 -4.54
N PHE A 95 -7.16 19.34 -5.15
CA PHE A 95 -7.88 18.29 -5.83
C PHE A 95 -7.28 16.93 -5.51
N SER A 96 -8.06 15.89 -5.71
CA SER A 96 -7.66 14.52 -5.43
C SER A 96 -8.29 13.55 -6.41
N VAL A 97 -7.63 12.43 -6.58
CA VAL A 97 -8.15 11.24 -7.27
C VAL A 97 -7.88 10.03 -6.41
N ASN A 98 -8.61 8.95 -6.65
CA ASN A 98 -8.38 7.67 -6.00
C ASN A 98 -7.86 6.65 -7.02
N MET A 99 -7.24 5.60 -6.52
CA MET A 99 -6.80 4.47 -7.32
C MET A 99 -7.17 3.18 -6.58
N ILE A 100 -7.59 2.17 -7.33
CA ILE A 100 -7.60 0.78 -6.90
C ILE A 100 -6.48 0.08 -7.64
N SER A 101 -5.68 -0.70 -6.95
CA SER A 101 -4.64 -1.53 -7.53
C SER A 101 -4.70 -2.98 -7.04
N ALA A 102 -4.10 -3.86 -7.82
CA ALA A 102 -3.85 -5.25 -7.44
C ALA A 102 -2.56 -5.73 -8.07
N LEU A 103 -1.70 -6.33 -7.26
CA LEU A 103 -0.37 -6.79 -7.70
C LEU A 103 -0.07 -8.23 -7.23
N SER A 104 0.80 -8.90 -7.94
CA SER A 104 1.29 -10.25 -7.59
C SER A 104 2.79 -10.26 -7.39
N ASN A 105 3.30 -11.22 -6.61
CA ASN A 105 4.72 -11.45 -6.39
C ASN A 105 5.50 -11.81 -7.69
N ARG A 106 4.80 -12.22 -8.74
CA ARG A 106 5.37 -12.47 -10.08
C ARG A 106 5.38 -11.22 -10.97
N GLY A 107 5.10 -10.04 -10.41
CA GLY A 107 5.18 -8.77 -11.12
C GLY A 107 3.95 -8.43 -11.98
N LYS A 108 2.81 -9.11 -11.82
CA LYS A 108 1.55 -8.70 -12.46
C LYS A 108 0.99 -7.50 -11.67
N LEU A 109 0.55 -6.47 -12.39
CA LEU A 109 -0.06 -5.27 -11.83
C LEU A 109 -1.29 -4.90 -12.65
N SER A 110 -2.39 -4.66 -11.96
CA SER A 110 -3.63 -4.08 -12.50
C SER A 110 -4.00 -2.86 -11.67
N PHE A 111 -4.55 -1.82 -12.30
CA PHE A 111 -4.96 -0.61 -11.60
C PHE A 111 -6.09 0.11 -12.33
N CYS A 112 -6.81 0.95 -11.62
CA CYS A 112 -7.82 1.85 -12.14
C CYS A 112 -7.73 3.19 -11.39
N ILE A 113 -7.59 4.31 -12.12
CA ILE A 113 -7.66 5.66 -11.56
C ILE A 113 -9.13 6.11 -11.56
N ILE A 114 -9.56 6.67 -10.45
CA ILE A 114 -10.97 6.99 -10.17
C ILE A 114 -11.08 8.47 -9.82
N ASP A 115 -11.84 9.20 -10.63
CA ASP A 115 -12.25 10.56 -10.29
C ASP A 115 -13.49 10.49 -9.41
N GLY A 116 -13.33 10.69 -8.12
CA GLY A 116 -14.38 10.60 -7.12
C GLY A 116 -14.13 9.55 -6.06
N ARG A 117 -15.16 9.23 -5.28
CA ARG A 117 -15.06 8.27 -4.16
C ARG A 117 -15.15 6.84 -4.66
N VAL A 118 -14.32 5.97 -4.12
CA VAL A 118 -14.44 4.52 -4.33
C VAL A 118 -15.68 4.01 -3.58
N ASN A 119 -16.41 3.11 -4.23
CA ASN A 119 -17.57 2.43 -3.65
C ASN A 119 -17.65 0.98 -4.18
N ALA A 120 -18.60 0.20 -3.65
CA ALA A 120 -18.75 -1.21 -4.01
C ALA A 120 -18.98 -1.44 -5.52
N GLY A 121 -19.72 -0.54 -6.21
CA GLY A 121 -19.94 -0.66 -7.65
C GLY A 121 -18.67 -0.42 -8.47
N ILE A 122 -17.85 0.55 -8.07
CA ILE A 122 -16.54 0.82 -8.70
C ILE A 122 -15.59 -0.33 -8.44
N PHE A 123 -15.54 -0.84 -7.20
CA PHE A 123 -14.74 -2.01 -6.87
C PHE A 123 -15.17 -3.24 -7.70
N LEU A 124 -16.47 -3.49 -7.83
CA LEU A 124 -17.00 -4.56 -8.68
C LEU A 124 -16.56 -4.41 -10.14
N ASN A 125 -16.57 -3.20 -10.69
CA ASN A 125 -16.08 -2.95 -12.04
C ASN A 125 -14.58 -3.25 -12.17
N PHE A 126 -13.80 -2.92 -11.14
CA PHE A 126 -12.38 -3.30 -11.08
C PHE A 126 -12.19 -4.83 -11.08
N LEU A 127 -12.98 -5.57 -10.28
CA LEU A 127 -12.93 -7.05 -10.27
C LEU A 127 -13.27 -7.63 -11.65
N LYS A 128 -14.27 -7.09 -12.35
CA LYS A 128 -14.63 -7.49 -13.73
C LYS A 128 -13.47 -7.27 -14.70
N GLN A 129 -12.77 -6.15 -14.60
CA GLN A 129 -11.59 -5.88 -15.41
C GLN A 129 -10.44 -6.82 -15.07
N LEU A 130 -10.26 -7.13 -13.79
CA LEU A 130 -9.20 -7.99 -13.30
C LEU A 130 -9.31 -9.41 -13.87
N ILE A 131 -10.51 -10.01 -13.82
CA ILE A 131 -10.75 -11.35 -14.38
C ILE A 131 -10.67 -11.37 -15.91
N LYS A 132 -11.13 -10.31 -16.60
CA LYS A 132 -11.01 -10.21 -18.07
C LYS A 132 -9.54 -10.21 -18.51
N GLY A 133 -8.66 -9.65 -17.70
CA GLY A 133 -7.20 -9.60 -17.95
C GLY A 133 -6.43 -10.85 -17.53
N SER A 134 -7.12 -11.94 -17.08
CA SER A 134 -6.46 -13.14 -16.59
C SER A 134 -7.05 -14.41 -17.21
N LYS A 135 -6.17 -15.32 -17.66
CA LYS A 135 -6.56 -16.66 -18.10
C LYS A 135 -6.67 -17.66 -16.95
N ARG A 136 -6.11 -17.33 -15.79
CA ARG A 136 -6.09 -18.17 -14.60
C ARG A 136 -7.02 -17.59 -13.55
N LYS A 137 -7.56 -18.43 -12.66
CA LYS A 137 -8.31 -17.98 -11.49
C LYS A 137 -7.46 -17.00 -10.66
N ILE A 138 -8.09 -16.01 -10.07
CA ILE A 138 -7.45 -15.04 -9.19
C ILE A 138 -7.95 -15.25 -7.76
N ILE A 139 -7.03 -15.40 -6.83
CA ILE A 139 -7.32 -15.26 -5.41
C ILE A 139 -6.85 -13.87 -5.03
N LEU A 140 -7.78 -12.94 -4.82
CA LEU A 140 -7.50 -11.57 -4.48
C LEU A 140 -7.58 -11.37 -2.97
N ILE A 141 -6.48 -10.97 -2.37
CA ILE A 141 -6.37 -10.66 -0.95
C ILE A 141 -6.54 -9.16 -0.79
N VAL A 142 -7.53 -8.74 0.01
CA VAL A 142 -7.84 -7.34 0.31
C VAL A 142 -8.00 -7.14 1.82
N ASP A 143 -8.09 -5.90 2.26
CA ASP A 143 -8.43 -5.59 3.65
C ASP A 143 -9.90 -5.88 3.97
N GLY A 144 -10.27 -5.71 5.25
CA GLY A 144 -11.63 -5.94 5.72
C GLY A 144 -12.61 -4.78 5.49
N HIS A 145 -12.33 -3.84 4.60
CA HIS A 145 -13.20 -2.67 4.36
C HIS A 145 -14.63 -3.09 3.99
N PRO A 146 -15.68 -2.43 4.53
CA PRO A 146 -17.09 -2.79 4.28
C PRO A 146 -17.46 -2.88 2.79
N MET A 147 -16.84 -2.09 1.95
CA MET A 147 -17.04 -2.09 0.50
C MET A 147 -16.75 -3.45 -0.13
N HIS A 148 -15.68 -4.14 0.32
CA HIS A 148 -15.31 -5.47 -0.18
C HIS A 148 -16.29 -6.57 0.25
N LYS A 149 -17.02 -6.32 1.33
CA LYS A 149 -18.02 -7.24 1.92
C LYS A 149 -19.46 -6.87 1.53
N ALA A 150 -19.66 -5.88 0.67
CA ALA A 150 -20.98 -5.48 0.21
C ALA A 150 -21.70 -6.65 -0.49
N ILE A 151 -23.03 -6.74 -0.32
CA ILE A 151 -23.85 -7.82 -0.89
C ILE A 151 -23.60 -7.96 -2.39
N LEU A 152 -23.66 -6.85 -3.13
CA LEU A 152 -23.37 -6.81 -4.56
C LEU A 152 -22.02 -7.47 -4.95
N VAL A 153 -20.98 -7.28 -4.14
CA VAL A 153 -19.66 -7.86 -4.40
C VAL A 153 -19.66 -9.34 -4.09
N LYS A 154 -20.26 -9.74 -2.95
CA LYS A 154 -20.33 -11.15 -2.53
C LYS A 154 -21.10 -12.00 -3.53
N GLU A 155 -22.27 -11.55 -3.96
CA GLU A 155 -23.12 -12.26 -4.93
C GLU A 155 -22.36 -12.45 -6.25
N TRP A 156 -21.77 -11.38 -6.77
CA TRP A 156 -21.03 -11.46 -8.02
C TRP A 156 -19.77 -12.36 -7.92
N VAL A 157 -19.05 -12.32 -6.79
CA VAL A 157 -17.88 -13.20 -6.57
C VAL A 157 -18.32 -14.66 -6.52
N GLU A 158 -19.44 -14.98 -5.85
CA GLU A 158 -19.98 -16.35 -5.81
C GLU A 158 -20.37 -16.84 -7.21
N GLU A 159 -21.04 -16.01 -8.01
CA GLU A 159 -21.36 -16.32 -9.41
C GLU A 159 -20.11 -16.56 -10.28
N ASN A 160 -18.99 -15.97 -9.91
CA ASN A 160 -17.71 -16.03 -10.64
C ASN A 160 -16.61 -16.81 -9.90
N LYS A 161 -16.96 -17.68 -8.94
CA LYS A 161 -16.02 -18.43 -8.09
C LYS A 161 -14.98 -19.27 -8.84
N GLY A 162 -15.27 -19.67 -10.07
CA GLY A 162 -14.30 -20.33 -10.95
C GLY A 162 -13.23 -19.40 -11.51
N LYS A 163 -13.40 -18.07 -11.41
CA LYS A 163 -12.50 -17.06 -11.98
C LYS A 163 -11.85 -16.18 -10.92
N ILE A 164 -12.55 -15.93 -9.80
CA ILE A 164 -12.07 -15.07 -8.74
C ILE A 164 -12.60 -15.52 -7.38
N GLU A 165 -11.77 -15.34 -6.37
CA GLU A 165 -12.11 -15.53 -4.96
C GLU A 165 -11.52 -14.39 -4.13
N LEU A 166 -12.24 -13.90 -3.14
CA LEU A 166 -11.74 -12.87 -2.22
C LEU A 166 -11.30 -13.52 -0.91
N LYS A 167 -10.12 -13.15 -0.45
CA LYS A 167 -9.61 -13.44 0.89
C LYS A 167 -9.34 -12.13 1.61
N PHE A 168 -9.40 -12.14 2.93
CA PHE A 168 -9.30 -10.94 3.73
C PHE A 168 -8.09 -11.00 4.65
N LEU A 169 -7.30 -9.92 4.66
CA LEU A 169 -6.24 -9.74 5.64
C LEU A 169 -6.80 -9.66 7.06
N PRO A 170 -6.00 -9.98 8.07
CA PRO A 170 -6.36 -9.73 9.46
C PRO A 170 -6.76 -8.26 9.66
N PRO A 171 -7.75 -7.98 10.51
CA PRO A 171 -8.16 -6.61 10.79
C PRO A 171 -6.98 -5.74 11.27
N TYR A 172 -6.96 -4.48 10.86
CA TYR A 172 -5.97 -3.48 11.29
C TYR A 172 -4.51 -3.88 11.02
N SER A 173 -4.24 -4.62 9.94
CA SER A 173 -2.90 -5.13 9.61
C SER A 173 -2.44 -4.70 8.20
N PRO A 174 -2.43 -3.38 7.88
CA PRO A 174 -2.03 -2.90 6.55
C PRO A 174 -0.57 -3.24 6.22
N GLU A 175 0.28 -3.39 7.25
CA GLU A 175 1.69 -3.76 7.08
C GLU A 175 1.89 -5.14 6.46
N LEU A 176 0.86 -5.98 6.42
CA LEU A 176 0.87 -7.28 5.74
C LEU A 176 0.49 -7.17 4.26
N ASN A 177 0.01 -6.00 3.81
CA ASN A 177 -0.37 -5.80 2.42
C ASN A 177 0.82 -5.31 1.57
N PRO A 178 1.32 -6.10 0.60
CA PRO A 178 2.38 -5.64 -0.31
C PRO A 178 1.98 -4.41 -1.14
N ASP A 179 0.70 -4.18 -1.40
CA ASP A 179 0.20 -3.04 -2.17
C ASP A 179 0.48 -1.70 -1.48
N GLU A 180 0.61 -1.69 -0.16
CA GLU A 180 1.03 -0.48 0.59
C GLU A 180 2.41 0.03 0.17
N TYR A 181 3.31 -0.84 -0.28
CA TYR A 181 4.62 -0.43 -0.82
C TYR A 181 4.51 0.20 -2.21
N LEU A 182 3.57 -0.25 -3.04
CA LEU A 182 3.22 0.44 -4.28
C LEU A 182 2.59 1.82 -3.97
N ASN A 183 1.69 1.89 -2.99
CA ASN A 183 1.09 3.13 -2.52
C ASN A 183 2.14 4.10 -1.99
N GLN A 184 3.13 3.61 -1.28
CA GLN A 184 4.26 4.42 -0.82
C GLN A 184 5.14 4.88 -1.99
N ASP A 185 5.39 4.05 -2.98
CA ASP A 185 6.18 4.40 -4.17
C ASP A 185 5.51 5.53 -4.96
N ILE A 186 4.20 5.44 -5.23
CA ILE A 186 3.46 6.52 -5.93
C ILE A 186 3.46 7.82 -5.12
N LYS A 187 3.27 7.75 -3.80
CA LYS A 187 3.32 8.92 -2.92
C LYS A 187 4.70 9.57 -2.89
N THR A 188 5.76 8.79 -2.91
CA THR A 188 7.14 9.31 -2.80
C THR A 188 7.71 9.72 -4.17
N ASN A 189 7.57 8.86 -5.17
CA ASN A 189 8.29 9.01 -6.44
C ASN A 189 7.47 9.68 -7.53
N MET A 190 6.16 9.75 -7.40
CA MET A 190 5.31 10.54 -8.30
C MET A 190 4.81 11.80 -7.59
N LEU A 191 3.95 11.70 -6.56
CA LEU A 191 3.37 12.85 -5.88
C LEU A 191 4.42 13.73 -5.19
N GLY A 192 5.44 13.13 -4.59
CA GLY A 192 6.53 13.86 -3.92
C GLY A 192 7.40 14.67 -4.89
N LYS A 193 7.49 14.27 -6.15
CA LYS A 193 8.36 14.87 -7.18
C LYS A 193 7.60 15.74 -8.19
N SER A 194 6.29 15.52 -8.36
CA SER A 194 5.45 16.27 -9.30
C SER A 194 4.70 17.41 -8.62
N ARG A 195 4.20 18.34 -9.43
CA ARG A 195 3.40 19.48 -8.99
C ARG A 195 2.27 19.70 -9.99
N PRO A 196 1.26 18.82 -10.01
CA PRO A 196 0.17 18.93 -10.97
C PRO A 196 -0.56 20.26 -10.81
N LYS A 197 -0.91 20.91 -11.92
CA LYS A 197 -1.57 22.21 -11.97
C LYS A 197 -3.08 22.06 -11.78
N ASP A 198 -3.63 20.93 -12.25
CA ASP A 198 -5.04 20.60 -12.18
C ASP A 198 -5.25 19.09 -12.02
N LYS A 199 -6.51 18.68 -11.89
CA LYS A 199 -6.90 17.30 -11.70
C LYS A 199 -6.54 16.42 -12.90
N GLN A 200 -6.66 16.94 -14.11
CA GLN A 200 -6.38 16.18 -15.35
C GLN A 200 -4.90 15.84 -15.43
N GLU A 201 -4.03 16.79 -15.09
CA GLU A 201 -2.59 16.55 -15.00
C GLU A 201 -2.25 15.52 -13.91
N LEU A 202 -2.94 15.55 -12.75
CA LEU A 202 -2.76 14.55 -11.70
C LEU A 202 -3.16 13.14 -12.20
N ILE A 203 -4.30 13.01 -12.88
CA ILE A 203 -4.74 11.75 -13.48
C ILE A 203 -3.71 11.23 -14.47
N LYS A 204 -3.23 12.10 -15.36
CA LYS A 204 -2.22 11.75 -16.35
C LYS A 204 -0.93 11.26 -15.69
N LEU A 205 -0.38 12.03 -14.75
CA LEU A 205 0.85 11.67 -14.03
C LEU A 205 0.72 10.31 -13.30
N ALA A 206 -0.43 10.09 -12.64
CA ALA A 206 -0.70 8.83 -11.97
C ALA A 206 -0.81 7.66 -12.97
N THR A 207 -1.48 7.88 -14.09
CA THR A 207 -1.63 6.87 -15.14
C THR A 207 -0.28 6.52 -15.75
N ASP A 208 0.52 7.52 -16.13
CA ASP A 208 1.84 7.32 -16.73
C ASP A 208 2.78 6.56 -15.78
N PHE A 209 2.82 6.97 -14.51
CA PHE A 209 3.60 6.29 -13.48
C PHE A 209 3.18 4.82 -13.30
N MET A 210 1.88 4.57 -13.22
CA MET A 210 1.37 3.21 -13.03
C MET A 210 1.58 2.33 -14.26
N GLN A 211 1.51 2.89 -15.46
CA GLN A 211 1.84 2.16 -16.70
C GLN A 211 3.33 1.79 -16.74
N GLU A 212 4.22 2.69 -16.35
CA GLU A 212 5.65 2.39 -16.21
C GLU A 212 5.88 1.24 -15.23
N ARG A 213 5.24 1.29 -14.05
CA ARG A 213 5.34 0.21 -13.04
C ARG A 213 4.80 -1.12 -13.57
N LYS A 214 3.67 -1.09 -14.29
CA LYS A 214 3.05 -2.28 -14.89
C LYS A 214 3.97 -2.96 -15.92
N GLN A 215 4.78 -2.18 -16.65
CA GLN A 215 5.77 -2.72 -17.59
C GLN A 215 7.02 -3.27 -16.87
N ASN A 216 7.34 -2.76 -15.69
CA ASN A 216 8.49 -3.17 -14.89
C ASN A 216 8.14 -4.26 -13.88
N LYS A 217 7.96 -5.50 -14.36
CA LYS A 217 7.62 -6.65 -13.52
C LYS A 217 8.59 -6.88 -12.35
N LYS A 218 9.90 -6.60 -12.57
CA LYS A 218 10.92 -6.75 -11.51
C LYS A 218 10.70 -5.75 -10.38
N GLN A 219 10.31 -4.52 -10.70
CA GLN A 219 10.01 -3.50 -9.70
C GLN A 219 8.75 -3.86 -8.89
N VAL A 220 7.70 -4.36 -9.56
CA VAL A 220 6.49 -4.82 -8.86
C VAL A 220 6.79 -5.99 -7.92
N ALA A 221 7.58 -6.96 -8.36
CA ALA A 221 8.00 -8.09 -7.51
C ALA A 221 8.82 -7.62 -6.28
N LYS A 222 9.60 -6.54 -6.37
CA LYS A 222 10.37 -6.01 -5.24
C LYS A 222 9.51 -5.51 -4.08
N TYR A 223 8.26 -5.09 -4.30
CA TYR A 223 7.37 -4.68 -3.22
C TYR A 223 7.11 -5.80 -2.21
N PHE A 224 7.28 -7.06 -2.61
CA PHE A 224 7.15 -8.24 -1.76
C PHE A 224 8.39 -8.57 -0.93
N HIS A 225 9.53 -7.90 -1.15
CA HIS A 225 10.79 -8.23 -0.46
C HIS A 225 10.97 -7.48 0.86
N ALA A 226 10.10 -6.54 1.19
CA ALA A 226 10.15 -5.86 2.47
C ALA A 226 9.82 -6.82 3.63
N ASN A 227 10.49 -6.65 4.77
CA ASN A 227 10.45 -7.60 5.88
C ASN A 227 9.02 -8.01 6.30
N LYS A 228 8.07 -7.06 6.32
CA LYS A 228 6.70 -7.31 6.79
C LYS A 228 5.86 -8.13 5.80
N VAL A 229 6.16 -8.06 4.52
CA VAL A 229 5.42 -8.72 3.44
C VAL A 229 6.22 -9.85 2.77
N LYS A 230 7.42 -10.16 3.29
CA LYS A 230 8.29 -11.21 2.75
C LYS A 230 7.63 -12.60 2.77
N TYR A 231 6.64 -12.82 3.62
CA TYR A 231 5.84 -14.05 3.64
C TYR A 231 5.11 -14.30 2.32
N ALA A 232 4.81 -13.24 1.58
CA ALA A 232 4.11 -13.27 0.30
C ALA A 232 5.05 -13.33 -0.92
N ALA A 233 6.37 -13.21 -0.71
CA ALA A 233 7.36 -13.40 -1.76
C ALA A 233 7.42 -14.89 -2.12
N ALA A 234 7.22 -15.24 -3.38
CA ALA A 234 7.29 -16.62 -3.86
C ALA A 234 8.71 -17.15 -3.85
#